data_2442057f6a671cee059f2a9cd1529807
#
_entry.id   2442057f6a671cee059f2a9cd1529807
#
_cell.length_a   1.000
_cell.length_b   1.000
_cell.length_c   1.000
_cell.angle_alpha   90.00
_cell.angle_beta   90.00
_cell.angle_gamma   90.00
#
_symmetry.space_group_name_H-M   'P 1'
#
loop_
_entity.id
_entity.type
_entity.pdbx_description
1 polymer ?
#
loop_
_entity_poly.entity_id
_entity_poly.type
_entity_poly.pdbx_seq_one_letter_code
_entity_poly.pdbx_strand_id
1 'polypeptide(L)'
;MWTEDEAGPFQTAPYPGGGWQPAGRPAHRPHEYIRVGTAKLLTLFHPASGRVRVKGVTSCTNAVLHPWLQRELAAALAALPAPASALSPAEHRAAWAAWQEGLTTPITLPAELPPLRLLLVLDNLAGHLTPAFVLWLFAHGIMPLYTPLGGSWLNMAESIQRVLKRRALEGTHPTTPAEIIAGLEATARGWNQAPTPFVWGGRRAARRERARQRRHALGGSGAQTHRPLRRRTARATQWRCSRQPTH
;
A
#
# COMPACT_ATOMS: atom_id res chain seq x y z
N MET A 1 -9.35 -4.04 9.98
CA MET A 1 -9.06 -2.84 9.17
C MET A 1 -8.51 -3.26 7.82
N TRP A 2 -9.06 -2.70 6.74
CA TRP A 2 -8.59 -2.86 5.37
C TRP A 2 -8.10 -1.53 4.83
N THR A 3 -7.25 -1.56 3.82
CA THR A 3 -6.79 -0.36 3.10
C THR A 3 -7.01 -0.59 1.60
N GLU A 4 -7.47 0.42 0.91
CA GLU A 4 -7.76 0.36 -0.52
C GLU A 4 -7.01 1.46 -1.26
N ASP A 5 -6.56 1.14 -2.49
CA ASP A 5 -5.84 2.07 -3.36
C ASP A 5 -5.74 1.52 -4.80
N GLU A 6 -5.55 2.40 -5.77
CA GLU A 6 -5.31 2.05 -7.16
C GLU A 6 -3.86 2.30 -7.56
N ALA A 7 -3.25 1.31 -8.19
CA ALA A 7 -1.91 1.43 -8.73
C ALA A 7 -1.89 1.55 -10.24
N GLY A 8 -1.00 2.33 -10.75
CA GLY A 8 -0.80 2.52 -12.19
C GLY A 8 -0.94 3.98 -12.63
N PRO A 9 -0.99 4.26 -13.93
CA PRO A 9 -1.03 3.28 -15.02
C PRO A 9 0.31 2.55 -15.23
N PHE A 10 0.25 1.23 -15.42
CA PHE A 10 1.36 0.42 -15.86
C PHE A 10 1.33 0.35 -17.39
N GLN A 11 2.41 0.71 -18.05
CA GLN A 11 2.49 0.77 -19.51
C GLN A 11 3.02 -0.55 -20.08
N THR A 12 2.65 -0.85 -21.34
CA THR A 12 3.32 -1.86 -22.14
C THR A 12 4.71 -1.34 -22.52
N ALA A 13 5.68 -1.62 -21.68
CA ALA A 13 7.04 -1.10 -21.75
C ALA A 13 8.01 -2.14 -21.17
N PRO A 14 9.29 -2.07 -21.51
CA PRO A 14 10.30 -2.85 -20.80
C PRO A 14 10.36 -2.45 -19.33
N TYR A 15 10.30 -3.42 -18.42
CA TYR A 15 10.54 -3.27 -16.98
C TYR A 15 11.88 -3.93 -16.64
N PRO A 16 13.01 -3.29 -16.93
CA PRO A 16 14.29 -3.91 -16.68
C PRO A 16 14.48 -4.10 -15.17
N GLY A 17 14.75 -5.32 -14.79
CA GLY A 17 15.11 -5.67 -13.43
C GLY A 17 16.51 -5.19 -13.06
N GLY A 18 16.88 -5.35 -11.79
CA GLY A 18 18.27 -5.28 -11.35
C GLY A 18 19.02 -6.53 -11.80
N GLY A 19 20.24 -6.37 -12.32
CA GLY A 19 21.10 -7.48 -12.70
C GLY A 19 22.59 -7.13 -12.53
N TRP A 20 23.40 -8.15 -12.29
CA TRP A 20 24.85 -8.02 -12.28
C TRP A 20 25.36 -7.95 -13.73
N GLN A 21 26.25 -7.00 -13.99
CA GLN A 21 26.94 -6.87 -15.27
C GLN A 21 28.44 -6.86 -15.05
N PRO A 22 29.25 -7.34 -15.99
CA PRO A 22 30.70 -7.20 -15.94
C PRO A 22 31.09 -5.72 -15.84
N ALA A 23 32.15 -5.43 -15.08
CA ALA A 23 32.67 -4.08 -14.99
C ALA A 23 33.01 -3.52 -16.36
N GLY A 24 32.59 -2.31 -16.66
CA GLY A 24 32.78 -1.65 -17.95
C GLY A 24 31.85 -2.12 -19.09
N ARG A 25 30.91 -3.02 -18.81
CA ARG A 25 29.90 -3.48 -19.78
C ARG A 25 28.49 -3.28 -19.22
N PRO A 26 27.94 -2.05 -19.24
CA PRO A 26 26.60 -1.81 -18.76
C PRO A 26 25.57 -2.57 -19.59
N ALA A 27 24.49 -3.00 -18.97
CA ALA A 27 23.39 -3.64 -19.69
C ALA A 27 22.78 -2.66 -20.70
N HIS A 28 22.70 -3.11 -21.95
CA HIS A 28 21.94 -2.38 -22.96
C HIS A 28 20.45 -2.60 -22.71
N ARG A 29 19.67 -1.52 -22.78
CA ARG A 29 18.22 -1.56 -22.63
C ARG A 29 17.58 -0.94 -23.87
N PRO A 30 16.48 -1.52 -24.37
CA PRO A 30 15.76 -0.90 -25.46
C PRO A 30 15.23 0.45 -24.97
N HIS A 31 15.54 1.52 -25.67
CA HIS A 31 15.03 2.87 -25.40
C HIS A 31 13.81 3.20 -26.28
N GLU A 32 13.61 2.41 -27.34
CA GLU A 32 12.43 2.49 -28.18
C GLU A 32 11.53 1.29 -27.93
N TYR A 33 10.24 1.54 -27.76
CA TYR A 33 9.20 0.53 -27.58
C TYR A 33 7.84 1.08 -27.98
N ILE A 34 6.98 0.20 -28.46
CA ILE A 34 5.62 0.57 -28.86
C ILE A 34 4.73 0.49 -27.62
N ARG A 35 4.07 1.60 -27.30
CA ARG A 35 3.07 1.66 -26.21
C ARG A 35 1.70 1.28 -26.78
N VAL A 36 1.30 0.03 -26.53
CA VAL A 36 -0.01 -0.48 -26.99
C VAL A 36 -1.14 -0.10 -26.05
N GLY A 37 -0.83 0.14 -24.74
CA GLY A 37 -1.83 0.50 -23.79
C GLY A 37 -1.33 0.47 -22.36
N THR A 38 -2.26 0.63 -21.44
CA THR A 38 -1.99 0.66 -19.99
C THR A 38 -2.92 -0.26 -19.21
N ALA A 39 -2.44 -0.74 -18.07
CA ALA A 39 -3.25 -1.44 -17.08
C ALA A 39 -3.17 -0.70 -15.73
N LYS A 40 -4.19 -0.87 -14.91
CA LYS A 40 -4.23 -0.43 -13.51
C LYS A 40 -4.55 -1.62 -12.62
N LEU A 41 -4.24 -1.51 -11.34
CA LEU A 41 -4.50 -2.54 -10.35
C LEU A 41 -5.31 -1.95 -9.20
N LEU A 42 -6.54 -2.39 -9.04
CA LEU A 42 -7.35 -2.14 -7.86
C LEU A 42 -6.84 -3.05 -6.74
N THR A 43 -6.65 -2.51 -5.56
CA THR A 43 -6.01 -3.23 -4.45
C THR A 43 -6.77 -3.02 -3.15
N LEU A 44 -7.20 -4.10 -2.53
CA LEU A 44 -7.76 -4.12 -1.18
C LEU A 44 -6.86 -4.99 -0.30
N PHE A 45 -6.20 -4.38 0.68
CA PHE A 45 -5.17 -5.02 1.51
C PHE A 45 -5.59 -5.08 2.97
N HIS A 46 -5.40 -6.24 3.59
CA HIS A 46 -5.62 -6.45 5.03
C HIS A 46 -4.26 -6.54 5.75
N PRO A 47 -3.77 -5.45 6.34
CA PRO A 47 -2.43 -5.41 6.92
C PRO A 47 -2.18 -6.44 8.01
N ALA A 48 -3.17 -6.71 8.86
CA ALA A 48 -3.03 -7.62 9.99
C ALA A 48 -2.81 -9.09 9.57
N SER A 49 -3.39 -9.53 8.45
CA SER A 49 -3.15 -10.88 7.92
C SER A 49 -2.15 -10.91 6.76
N GLY A 50 -1.84 -9.76 6.18
CA GLY A 50 -1.05 -9.66 4.96
C GLY A 50 -1.79 -10.08 3.68
N ARG A 51 -3.09 -10.41 3.76
CA ARG A 51 -3.87 -10.81 2.59
C ARG A 51 -4.18 -9.62 1.69
N VAL A 52 -4.15 -9.86 0.39
CA VAL A 52 -4.46 -8.87 -0.62
C VAL A 52 -5.52 -9.41 -1.58
N ARG A 53 -6.47 -8.54 -1.96
CA ARG A 53 -7.42 -8.77 -3.04
C ARG A 53 -7.13 -7.77 -4.13
N VAL A 54 -7.07 -8.21 -5.35
CA VAL A 54 -6.74 -7.34 -6.47
C VAL A 54 -7.63 -7.62 -7.67
N LYS A 55 -7.75 -6.60 -8.53
CA LYS A 55 -8.32 -6.72 -9.86
C LYS A 55 -7.52 -5.85 -10.82
N GLY A 56 -6.97 -6.46 -11.86
CA GLY A 56 -6.41 -5.74 -12.98
C GLY A 56 -7.50 -5.18 -13.88
N VAL A 57 -7.34 -3.94 -14.30
CA VAL A 57 -8.30 -3.22 -15.17
C VAL A 57 -7.55 -2.34 -16.16
N THR A 58 -8.19 -2.02 -17.27
CA THR A 58 -7.66 -1.06 -18.25
C THR A 58 -8.10 0.38 -17.95
N SER A 59 -9.19 0.54 -17.21
CA SER A 59 -9.69 1.83 -16.74
C SER A 59 -10.23 1.72 -15.31
N CYS A 60 -10.13 2.79 -14.54
CA CYS A 60 -10.63 2.86 -13.17
C CYS A 60 -11.65 3.98 -13.05
N THR A 61 -12.84 3.74 -13.63
CA THR A 61 -14.01 4.59 -13.44
C THR A 61 -14.80 4.11 -12.23
N ASN A 62 -15.70 4.95 -11.70
CA ASN A 62 -16.58 4.55 -10.61
C ASN A 62 -17.42 3.31 -10.97
N ALA A 63 -17.80 3.17 -12.24
CA ALA A 63 -18.54 1.99 -12.74
C ALA A 63 -17.72 0.68 -12.67
N VAL A 64 -16.41 0.76 -12.62
CA VAL A 64 -15.51 -0.38 -12.45
C VAL A 64 -15.11 -0.57 -10.99
N LEU A 65 -14.75 0.52 -10.31
CA LEU A 65 -14.22 0.53 -8.94
C LEU A 65 -15.29 0.13 -7.92
N HIS A 66 -16.43 0.81 -7.90
CA HIS A 66 -17.46 0.61 -6.87
C HIS A 66 -18.02 -0.81 -6.84
N PRO A 67 -18.47 -1.43 -7.96
CA PRO A 67 -18.97 -2.80 -7.91
C PRO A 67 -17.93 -3.81 -7.45
N TRP A 68 -16.66 -3.59 -7.81
CA TRP A 68 -15.58 -4.45 -7.33
C TRP A 68 -15.36 -4.30 -5.83
N LEU A 69 -15.23 -3.06 -5.34
CA LEU A 69 -15.04 -2.79 -3.90
C LEU A 69 -16.21 -3.33 -3.07
N GLN A 70 -17.44 -3.07 -3.49
CA GLN A 70 -18.63 -3.55 -2.81
C GLN A 70 -18.65 -5.07 -2.69
N ARG A 71 -18.32 -5.78 -3.77
CA ARG A 71 -18.22 -7.25 -3.75
C ARG A 71 -17.13 -7.75 -2.81
N GLU A 72 -15.92 -7.18 -2.89
CA GLU A 72 -14.80 -7.64 -2.07
C GLU A 72 -14.99 -7.30 -0.58
N LEU A 73 -15.59 -6.13 -0.28
CA LEU A 73 -15.92 -5.72 1.08
C LEU A 73 -17.07 -6.56 1.65
N ALA A 74 -18.09 -6.85 0.88
CA ALA A 74 -19.17 -7.76 1.31
C ALA A 74 -18.61 -9.16 1.63
N ALA A 75 -17.72 -9.69 0.80
CA ALA A 75 -17.04 -10.95 1.08
C ALA A 75 -16.12 -10.89 2.32
N ALA A 76 -15.51 -9.73 2.59
CA ALA A 76 -14.72 -9.51 3.79
C ALA A 76 -15.60 -9.48 5.05
N LEU A 77 -16.77 -8.82 4.98
CA LEU A 77 -17.76 -8.77 6.07
C LEU A 77 -18.36 -10.13 6.37
N ALA A 78 -18.68 -10.92 5.35
CA ALA A 78 -19.23 -12.26 5.50
C ALA A 78 -18.26 -13.22 6.23
N ALA A 79 -16.94 -12.97 6.11
CA ALA A 79 -15.91 -13.74 6.81
C ALA A 79 -15.72 -13.32 8.28
N LEU A 80 -16.34 -12.23 8.74
CA LEU A 80 -16.25 -11.78 10.12
C LEU A 80 -17.30 -12.51 10.98
N PRO A 81 -16.98 -12.81 12.26
CA PRO A 81 -17.97 -13.34 13.18
C PRO A 81 -19.14 -12.37 13.34
N ALA A 82 -20.30 -12.91 13.71
CA ALA A 82 -21.44 -12.07 14.07
C ALA A 82 -21.07 -11.13 15.22
N PRO A 83 -21.68 -9.93 15.34
CA PRO A 83 -21.48 -9.07 16.48
C PRO A 83 -21.83 -9.81 17.78
N ALA A 84 -20.97 -9.69 18.80
CA ALA A 84 -21.08 -10.48 20.05
C ALA A 84 -22.26 -10.08 20.95
N SER A 85 -22.85 -8.89 20.76
CA SER A 85 -23.99 -8.39 21.54
C SER A 85 -24.84 -7.42 20.74
N ALA A 86 -26.14 -7.38 21.07
CA ALA A 86 -27.02 -6.33 20.57
C ALA A 86 -26.72 -5.03 21.34
N LEU A 87 -25.98 -4.13 20.72
CA LEU A 87 -25.78 -2.78 21.25
C LEU A 87 -27.00 -1.91 20.98
N SER A 88 -27.26 -0.94 21.84
CA SER A 88 -28.27 0.08 21.61
C SER A 88 -27.86 1.01 20.46
N PRO A 89 -28.82 1.73 19.83
CA PRO A 89 -28.49 2.72 18.79
C PRO A 89 -27.50 3.79 19.27
N ALA A 90 -27.55 4.18 20.55
CA ALA A 90 -26.62 5.15 21.14
C ALA A 90 -25.19 4.59 21.22
N GLU A 91 -25.03 3.33 21.61
CA GLU A 91 -23.72 2.66 21.67
C GLU A 91 -23.15 2.45 20.27
N HIS A 92 -23.97 2.10 19.28
CA HIS A 92 -23.53 2.06 17.88
C HIS A 92 -22.98 3.42 17.44
N ARG A 93 -23.74 4.51 17.70
CA ARG A 93 -23.31 5.85 17.33
C ARG A 93 -22.01 6.25 18.04
N ALA A 94 -21.87 5.94 19.32
CA ALA A 94 -20.64 6.20 20.06
C ALA A 94 -19.44 5.44 19.49
N ALA A 95 -19.61 4.17 19.10
CA ALA A 95 -18.56 3.37 18.46
C ALA A 95 -18.11 3.97 17.11
N TRP A 96 -19.03 4.48 16.30
CA TRP A 96 -18.70 5.18 15.06
C TRP A 96 -18.00 6.52 15.33
N ALA A 97 -18.53 7.32 16.27
CA ALA A 97 -17.98 8.63 16.60
C ALA A 97 -16.55 8.55 17.14
N ALA A 98 -16.22 7.52 17.91
CA ALA A 98 -14.89 7.31 18.46
C ALA A 98 -13.79 7.22 17.37
N TRP A 99 -14.13 6.75 16.17
CA TRP A 99 -13.19 6.69 15.05
C TRP A 99 -13.03 8.02 14.30
N GLN A 100 -13.88 9.00 14.57
CA GLN A 100 -13.70 10.35 14.01
C GLN A 100 -12.76 11.22 14.87
N GLU A 101 -12.56 10.83 16.11
CA GLU A 101 -11.67 11.55 17.01
C GLU A 101 -10.24 11.53 16.46
N GLY A 102 -9.69 12.71 16.22
CA GLY A 102 -8.36 12.87 15.61
C GLY A 102 -8.29 12.82 14.08
N LEU A 103 -9.42 12.61 13.38
CA LEU A 103 -9.44 12.76 11.91
C LEU A 103 -9.34 14.25 11.54
N THR A 104 -8.48 14.57 10.54
CA THR A 104 -8.36 15.94 10.02
C THR A 104 -9.60 16.38 9.25
N THR A 105 -10.34 15.44 8.68
CA THR A 105 -11.58 15.68 7.95
C THR A 105 -12.66 14.77 8.55
N PRO A 106 -13.47 15.25 9.48
CA PRO A 106 -14.56 14.48 10.03
C PRO A 106 -15.65 14.25 8.98
N ILE A 107 -16.30 13.08 9.06
CA ILE A 107 -17.37 12.68 8.14
C ILE A 107 -18.70 12.92 8.85
N THR A 108 -19.68 13.45 8.15
CA THR A 108 -21.05 13.55 8.67
C THR A 108 -21.68 12.18 8.79
N LEU A 109 -21.88 11.70 10.01
CA LEU A 109 -22.48 10.39 10.27
C LEU A 109 -24.02 10.49 10.10
N PRO A 110 -24.66 9.52 9.44
CA PRO A 110 -26.12 9.39 9.39
C PRO A 110 -26.75 9.31 10.79
N ALA A 111 -28.04 9.62 10.88
CA ALA A 111 -28.78 9.52 12.15
C ALA A 111 -28.82 8.08 12.66
N GLU A 112 -29.11 7.14 11.77
CA GLU A 112 -29.14 5.71 12.05
C GLU A 112 -27.90 5.03 11.50
N LEU A 113 -27.23 4.24 12.33
CA LEU A 113 -26.01 3.53 12.00
C LEU A 113 -26.13 2.07 12.45
N PRO A 114 -25.79 1.11 11.58
CA PRO A 114 -25.68 -0.29 11.97
C PRO A 114 -24.46 -0.52 12.87
N PRO A 115 -24.32 -1.71 13.43
CA PRO A 115 -23.08 -2.09 14.14
C PRO A 115 -21.84 -1.83 13.28
N LEU A 116 -20.83 -1.20 13.87
CA LEU A 116 -19.54 -1.00 13.20
C LEU A 116 -18.82 -2.35 13.06
N ARG A 117 -18.56 -2.76 11.84
CA ARG A 117 -17.96 -4.05 11.50
C ARG A 117 -16.55 -3.97 10.94
N LEU A 118 -16.26 -2.92 10.18
CA LEU A 118 -15.03 -2.81 9.42
C LEU A 118 -14.56 -1.36 9.33
N LEU A 119 -13.24 -1.16 9.40
CA LEU A 119 -12.59 0.10 9.11
C LEU A 119 -11.93 0.00 7.74
N LEU A 120 -12.18 0.96 6.86
CA LEU A 120 -11.62 1.05 5.53
C LEU A 120 -10.82 2.34 5.37
N VAL A 121 -9.51 2.21 5.22
CA VAL A 121 -8.63 3.35 4.94
C VAL A 121 -8.64 3.60 3.43
N LEU A 122 -8.88 4.84 3.04
CA LEU A 122 -8.99 5.32 1.67
C LEU A 122 -8.15 6.59 1.50
N ASP A 123 -7.69 6.84 0.30
CA ASP A 123 -7.20 8.17 -0.06
C ASP A 123 -8.38 9.11 -0.42
N ASN A 124 -8.06 10.35 -0.78
CA ASN A 124 -9.07 11.37 -1.11
C ASN A 124 -9.43 11.38 -2.61
N LEU A 125 -9.37 10.23 -3.29
CA LEU A 125 -9.83 10.14 -4.67
C LEU A 125 -11.32 10.50 -4.77
N ALA A 126 -11.70 11.27 -5.79
CA ALA A 126 -13.10 11.69 -5.96
C ALA A 126 -14.10 10.52 -6.03
N GLY A 127 -13.66 9.37 -6.56
CA GLY A 127 -14.43 8.13 -6.56
C GLY A 127 -14.81 7.64 -5.17
N HIS A 128 -13.89 7.75 -4.21
CA HIS A 128 -14.09 7.32 -2.82
C HIS A 128 -15.03 8.24 -2.04
N LEU A 129 -15.18 9.48 -2.50
CA LEU A 129 -16.01 10.51 -1.85
C LEU A 129 -17.42 10.59 -2.43
N THR A 130 -17.78 9.75 -3.41
CA THR A 130 -19.12 9.79 -4.00
C THR A 130 -20.19 9.44 -2.97
N PRO A 131 -21.26 10.25 -2.83
CA PRO A 131 -22.28 10.03 -1.80
C PRO A 131 -22.89 8.62 -1.84
N ALA A 132 -23.17 8.09 -3.02
CA ALA A 132 -23.74 6.75 -3.16
C ALA A 132 -22.80 5.66 -2.58
N PHE A 133 -21.50 5.78 -2.79
CA PHE A 133 -20.53 4.82 -2.25
C PHE A 133 -20.39 4.97 -0.73
N VAL A 134 -20.27 6.20 -0.24
CA VAL A 134 -20.15 6.47 1.21
C VAL A 134 -21.39 6.00 1.98
N LEU A 135 -22.59 6.25 1.46
CA LEU A 135 -23.85 5.76 2.06
C LEU A 135 -23.92 4.23 2.04
N TRP A 136 -23.43 3.59 0.97
CA TRP A 136 -23.34 2.13 0.91
C TRP A 136 -22.39 1.59 2.00
N LEU A 137 -21.23 2.22 2.22
CA LEU A 137 -20.31 1.84 3.29
C LEU A 137 -20.99 1.92 4.66
N PHE A 138 -21.67 3.04 4.95
CA PHE A 138 -22.41 3.20 6.21
C PHE A 138 -23.48 2.12 6.39
N ALA A 139 -24.28 1.86 5.39
CA ALA A 139 -25.35 0.86 5.45
C ALA A 139 -24.80 -0.57 5.74
N HIS A 140 -23.54 -0.83 5.43
CA HIS A 140 -22.89 -2.14 5.65
C HIS A 140 -21.98 -2.17 6.90
N GLY A 141 -22.02 -1.16 7.75
CA GLY A 141 -21.19 -1.13 8.96
C GLY A 141 -19.71 -0.90 8.69
N ILE A 142 -19.37 -0.21 7.61
CA ILE A 142 -17.99 0.10 7.21
C ILE A 142 -17.70 1.58 7.44
N MET A 143 -16.77 1.89 8.33
CA MET A 143 -16.30 3.26 8.56
C MET A 143 -15.19 3.61 7.57
N PRO A 144 -15.41 4.56 6.64
CA PRO A 144 -14.33 5.08 5.81
C PRO A 144 -13.42 5.99 6.64
N LEU A 145 -12.12 5.80 6.52
CA LEU A 145 -11.06 6.58 7.14
C LEU A 145 -10.19 7.18 6.05
N TYR A 146 -10.39 8.46 5.76
CA TYR A 146 -9.64 9.14 4.72
C TYR A 146 -8.26 9.57 5.23
N THR A 147 -7.23 9.34 4.41
CA THR A 147 -5.89 9.85 4.71
C THR A 147 -5.89 11.39 4.72
N PRO A 148 -5.03 12.04 5.51
CA PRO A 148 -4.87 13.49 5.43
C PRO A 148 -4.55 13.96 4.00
N LEU A 149 -4.98 15.17 3.65
CA LEU A 149 -4.62 15.77 2.37
C LEU A 149 -3.10 15.80 2.20
N GLY A 150 -2.59 15.30 1.06
CA GLY A 150 -1.16 15.13 0.83
C GLY A 150 -0.52 13.96 1.59
N GLY A 151 -1.30 13.15 2.32
CA GLY A 151 -0.83 12.01 3.12
C GLY A 151 -1.12 10.63 2.51
N SER A 152 -1.29 10.51 1.20
CA SER A 152 -1.60 9.22 0.54
C SER A 152 -0.58 8.13 0.87
N TRP A 153 0.69 8.50 1.10
CA TRP A 153 1.76 7.57 1.52
C TRP A 153 1.47 6.85 2.84
N LEU A 154 0.48 7.29 3.61
CA LEU A 154 -0.02 6.59 4.81
C LEU A 154 -0.90 5.41 4.42
N ASN A 155 -1.41 5.36 3.19
CA ASN A 155 -2.18 4.23 2.70
C ASN A 155 -1.27 3.00 2.54
N MET A 156 -1.53 1.98 3.34
CA MET A 156 -0.70 0.79 3.36
C MET A 156 -0.84 -0.08 2.10
N ALA A 157 -1.89 0.11 1.31
CA ALA A 157 -2.04 -0.57 0.04
C ALA A 157 -0.88 -0.25 -0.92
N GLU A 158 -0.33 0.98 -0.91
CA GLU A 158 0.86 1.33 -1.69
C GLU A 158 2.06 0.40 -1.40
N SER A 159 2.20 -0.05 -0.16
CA SER A 159 3.32 -0.90 0.24
C SER A 159 3.27 -2.28 -0.42
N ILE A 160 2.09 -2.90 -0.48
CA ILE A 160 1.91 -4.19 -1.14
C ILE A 160 1.92 -4.04 -2.67
N GLN A 161 1.37 -2.96 -3.21
CA GLN A 161 1.40 -2.65 -4.64
C GLN A 161 2.84 -2.58 -5.17
N ARG A 162 3.77 -1.96 -4.44
CA ARG A 162 5.21 -1.94 -4.79
C ARG A 162 5.80 -3.34 -4.85
N VAL A 163 5.42 -4.22 -3.92
CA VAL A 163 5.88 -5.61 -3.91
C VAL A 163 5.31 -6.37 -5.12
N LEU A 164 4.00 -6.26 -5.37
CA LEU A 164 3.34 -6.91 -6.49
C LEU A 164 3.90 -6.44 -7.83
N LYS A 165 4.00 -5.11 -8.04
CA LYS A 165 4.60 -4.53 -9.23
C LYS A 165 5.99 -5.08 -9.50
N ARG A 166 6.86 -5.05 -8.48
CA ARG A 166 8.24 -5.52 -8.63
C ARG A 166 8.29 -6.99 -9.00
N ARG A 167 7.51 -7.84 -8.34
CA ARG A 167 7.52 -9.28 -8.58
C ARG A 167 6.89 -9.69 -9.91
N ALA A 168 5.86 -8.95 -10.34
CA ALA A 168 5.13 -9.25 -11.56
C ALA A 168 5.80 -8.71 -12.81
N LEU A 169 6.41 -7.52 -12.73
CA LEU A 169 6.85 -6.80 -13.93
C LEU A 169 8.38 -6.71 -14.04
N GLU A 170 9.15 -6.71 -12.94
CA GLU A 170 10.60 -6.57 -13.01
C GLU A 170 11.24 -7.70 -13.83
N GLY A 171 12.02 -7.34 -14.83
CA GLY A 171 12.65 -8.29 -15.77
C GLY A 171 11.74 -8.71 -16.93
N THR A 172 10.55 -8.14 -17.08
CA THR A 172 9.61 -8.46 -18.15
C THR A 172 9.51 -7.35 -19.21
N HIS A 173 8.93 -7.69 -20.33
CA HIS A 173 8.55 -6.73 -21.37
C HIS A 173 7.14 -7.08 -21.87
N PRO A 174 6.09 -6.70 -21.12
CA PRO A 174 4.72 -6.97 -21.52
C PRO A 174 4.38 -6.19 -22.79
N THR A 175 3.77 -6.87 -23.74
CA THR A 175 3.38 -6.32 -25.05
C THR A 175 1.90 -5.89 -25.05
N THR A 176 1.10 -6.39 -24.12
CA THR A 176 -0.31 -6.06 -23.99
C THR A 176 -0.69 -5.71 -22.55
N PRO A 177 -1.73 -4.87 -22.34
CA PRO A 177 -2.29 -4.65 -21.01
C PRO A 177 -2.76 -5.93 -20.31
N ALA A 178 -3.24 -6.91 -21.08
CA ALA A 178 -3.71 -8.19 -20.55
C ALA A 178 -2.54 -8.98 -19.91
N GLU A 179 -1.35 -8.96 -20.47
CA GLU A 179 -0.15 -9.58 -19.87
C GLU A 179 0.21 -8.92 -18.53
N ILE A 180 0.13 -7.61 -18.45
CA ILE A 180 0.37 -6.86 -17.20
C ILE A 180 -0.64 -7.30 -16.13
N ILE A 181 -1.93 -7.33 -16.48
CA ILE A 181 -3.02 -7.74 -15.60
C ILE A 181 -2.79 -9.17 -15.12
N ALA A 182 -2.58 -10.10 -16.04
CA ALA A 182 -2.36 -11.50 -15.70
C ALA A 182 -1.16 -11.71 -14.76
N GLY A 183 -0.06 -11.00 -15.01
CA GLY A 183 1.15 -11.05 -14.18
C GLY A 183 0.91 -10.51 -12.76
N LEU A 184 0.23 -9.37 -12.64
CA LEU A 184 -0.10 -8.77 -11.34
C LEU A 184 -1.06 -9.65 -10.53
N GLU A 185 -2.11 -10.16 -11.14
CA GLU A 185 -3.09 -11.04 -10.48
C GLU A 185 -2.48 -12.40 -10.09
N ALA A 186 -1.67 -12.99 -10.97
CA ALA A 186 -0.94 -14.23 -10.64
C ALA A 186 0.01 -14.02 -9.45
N THR A 187 0.72 -12.87 -9.42
CA THR A 187 1.60 -12.52 -8.31
C THR A 187 0.83 -12.34 -7.01
N ALA A 188 -0.35 -11.72 -7.03
CA ALA A 188 -1.21 -11.57 -5.86
C ALA A 188 -1.75 -12.93 -5.37
N ARG A 189 -2.13 -13.83 -6.28
CA ARG A 189 -2.49 -15.22 -5.91
C ARG A 189 -1.35 -15.94 -5.23
N GLY A 190 -0.14 -15.86 -5.79
CA GLY A 190 1.07 -16.44 -5.18
C GLY A 190 1.42 -15.82 -3.82
N TRP A 191 1.26 -14.51 -3.67
CA TRP A 191 1.44 -13.83 -2.38
C TRP A 191 0.49 -14.37 -1.32
N ASN A 192 -0.77 -14.59 -1.66
CA ASN A 192 -1.80 -15.06 -0.75
C ASN A 192 -1.65 -16.52 -0.30
N GLN A 193 -0.77 -17.30 -0.92
CA GLN A 193 -0.43 -18.65 -0.46
C GLN A 193 0.33 -18.62 0.88
N ALA A 194 1.20 -17.61 1.06
CA ALA A 194 1.94 -17.38 2.30
C ALA A 194 2.02 -15.86 2.59
N PRO A 195 0.89 -15.23 2.94
CA PRO A 195 0.83 -13.79 3.11
C PRO A 195 1.66 -13.35 4.31
N THR A 196 2.36 -12.23 4.18
CA THR A 196 3.18 -11.70 5.26
C THR A 196 2.45 -10.57 5.96
N PRO A 197 2.03 -10.73 7.22
CA PRO A 197 1.40 -9.69 8.01
C PRO A 197 2.31 -8.46 8.15
N PHE A 198 1.70 -7.29 8.20
CA PHE A 198 2.41 -6.07 8.52
C PHE A 198 2.62 -5.98 10.03
N VAL A 199 3.87 -5.86 10.44
CA VAL A 199 4.23 -5.74 11.86
C VAL A 199 4.44 -4.26 12.19
N TRP A 200 3.55 -3.71 12.99
CA TRP A 200 3.63 -2.36 13.56
C TRP A 200 4.67 -2.30 14.70
N GLY A 201 5.14 -1.11 15.00
CA GLY A 201 5.88 -0.89 16.24
C GLY A 201 7.39 -1.04 16.15
N GLY A 202 8.04 -0.17 15.39
CA GLY A 202 9.42 0.24 15.68
C GLY A 202 10.55 -0.78 15.40
N ARG A 203 10.27 -1.97 14.90
CA ARG A 203 11.32 -2.95 14.56
C ARG A 203 12.11 -2.61 13.28
N ARG A 204 11.91 -1.41 12.71
CA ARG A 204 12.66 -0.96 11.52
C ARG A 204 14.17 -0.93 11.77
N ALA A 205 14.61 -0.45 12.92
CA ALA A 205 16.03 -0.39 13.26
C ALA A 205 16.64 -1.80 13.35
N ALA A 206 15.99 -2.71 14.07
CA ALA A 206 16.43 -4.09 14.20
C ALA A 206 16.37 -4.87 12.86
N ARG A 207 15.39 -4.58 11.97
CA ARG A 207 15.34 -5.16 10.63
C ARG A 207 16.45 -4.63 9.73
N ARG A 208 16.73 -3.32 9.78
CA ARG A 208 17.83 -2.71 9.03
C ARG A 208 19.17 -3.28 9.48
N GLU A 209 19.36 -3.45 10.77
CA GLU A 209 20.57 -4.04 11.30
C GLU A 209 20.74 -5.50 10.85
N ARG A 210 19.72 -6.35 10.99
CA ARG A 210 19.73 -7.72 10.48
C ARG A 210 19.91 -7.80 8.96
N ALA A 211 19.36 -6.85 8.21
CA ALA A 211 19.55 -6.79 6.76
C ALA A 211 20.96 -6.36 6.38
N ARG A 212 21.62 -5.50 7.17
CA ARG A 212 23.03 -5.13 7.01
C ARG A 212 23.92 -6.31 7.32
N GLN A 213 23.69 -6.99 8.43
CA GLN A 213 24.45 -8.16 8.84
C GLN A 213 24.34 -9.29 7.79
N ARG A 214 23.14 -9.59 7.28
CA ARG A 214 22.94 -10.56 6.21
C ARG A 214 23.63 -10.17 4.91
N ARG A 215 23.55 -8.93 4.48
CA ARG A 215 24.24 -8.45 3.29
C ARG A 215 25.76 -8.55 3.44
N HIS A 216 26.27 -8.26 4.61
CA HIS A 216 27.69 -8.39 4.91
C HIS A 216 28.14 -9.85 4.89
N ALA A 217 27.38 -10.75 5.53
CA ALA A 217 27.70 -12.17 5.60
C ALA A 217 27.57 -12.89 4.23
N LEU A 218 26.68 -12.44 3.36
CA LEU A 218 26.42 -13.07 2.05
C LEU A 218 27.19 -12.45 0.87
N GLY A 219 28.17 -11.59 1.13
CA GLY A 219 28.95 -10.98 0.05
C GLY A 219 28.23 -9.84 -0.70
N GLY A 220 27.22 -9.18 -0.09
CA GLY A 220 26.59 -7.98 -0.64
C GLY A 220 27.55 -6.79 -0.72
N SER A 221 27.03 -5.62 -1.12
CA SER A 221 27.83 -4.39 -1.37
C SER A 221 28.74 -3.90 -0.22
N GLY A 222 28.63 -4.49 0.97
CA GLY A 222 29.52 -4.25 2.09
C GLY A 222 30.55 -5.36 2.36
N ALA A 223 30.52 -6.47 1.59
CA ALA A 223 31.34 -7.65 1.89
C ALA A 223 32.83 -7.47 1.59
N GLN A 224 33.20 -6.51 0.77
CA GLN A 224 34.61 -6.22 0.46
C GLN A 224 35.27 -5.29 1.48
N THR A 225 34.51 -4.76 2.42
CA THR A 225 35.07 -3.91 3.47
C THR A 225 35.35 -4.76 4.70
N HIS A 226 36.60 -5.20 4.89
CA HIS A 226 37.08 -5.74 6.16
C HIS A 226 37.07 -4.70 7.31
N ARG A 227 36.54 -3.52 7.07
CA ARG A 227 36.35 -2.48 8.07
C ARG A 227 34.95 -2.62 8.67
N PRO A 228 34.83 -2.70 10.01
CA PRO A 228 33.54 -2.63 10.68
C PRO A 228 32.83 -1.35 10.22
N LEU A 229 31.52 -1.44 9.92
CA LEU A 229 30.69 -0.28 9.58
C LEU A 229 30.97 0.81 10.62
N ARG A 230 31.64 1.90 10.22
CA ARG A 230 31.90 3.02 11.12
C ARG A 230 30.55 3.46 11.68
N ARG A 231 30.35 3.29 12.98
CA ARG A 231 29.29 4.01 13.69
C ARG A 231 29.50 5.48 13.33
N ARG A 232 28.49 6.15 12.79
CA ARG A 232 28.47 7.61 12.71
C ARG A 232 28.61 8.09 14.15
N THR A 233 29.83 8.32 14.57
CA THR A 233 30.09 9.01 15.82
C THR A 233 29.45 10.39 15.71
N ALA A 234 28.87 10.84 16.81
CA ALA A 234 28.13 12.08 16.98
C ALA A 234 28.96 13.37 16.74
N ARG A 235 29.77 13.41 15.69
CA ARG A 235 30.57 14.58 15.30
C ARG A 235 29.82 15.58 14.41
N ALA A 236 28.54 15.39 14.17
CA ALA A 236 27.75 16.34 13.38
C ALA A 236 27.13 17.47 14.22
N THR A 237 27.33 17.49 15.53
CA THR A 237 26.74 18.53 16.40
C THR A 237 27.71 19.66 16.77
N GLN A 238 28.97 19.59 16.35
CA GLN A 238 29.99 20.58 16.74
C GLN A 238 30.23 21.69 15.69
N TRP A 239 29.46 21.70 14.58
CA TRP A 239 29.61 22.71 13.54
C TRP A 239 28.59 23.86 13.62
N ARG A 240 27.85 24.01 14.71
CA ARG A 240 26.84 25.08 14.86
C ARG A 240 27.17 26.15 15.90
N CYS A 241 28.38 26.24 16.35
CA CYS A 241 28.71 27.27 17.35
C CYS A 241 30.02 27.97 17.05
N SER A 242 30.11 28.68 15.92
CA SER A 242 31.10 29.74 15.74
C SER A 242 30.86 30.52 14.44
N ARG A 243 29.80 31.30 14.41
CA ARG A 243 29.78 32.55 13.64
C ARG A 243 28.99 33.56 14.46
N GLN A 244 29.67 34.25 15.32
CA GLN A 244 29.24 35.56 15.75
C GLN A 244 29.53 36.56 14.61
N PRO A 245 28.65 37.50 14.30
CA PRO A 245 28.95 38.60 13.42
C PRO A 245 29.77 39.61 14.21
N THR A 246 30.94 39.90 13.73
CA THR A 246 31.67 41.13 14.10
C THR A 246 31.29 42.21 13.15
N HIS A 247 30.75 43.31 13.72
CA HIS A 247 30.61 44.68 13.26
C HIS A 247 30.17 44.97 11.85
#